data_b65b6c518ab0249a7fe9e409afd7a77e
#
_entry.id   b65b6c518ab0249a7fe9e409afd7a77e
#
_cell.length_a   1.000
_cell.length_b   1.000
_cell.length_c   1.000
_cell.angle_alpha   90.00
_cell.angle_beta   90.00
_cell.angle_gamma   90.00
#
_symmetry.space_group_name_H-M   'P 1'
#
loop_
_entity.id
_entity.type
_entity.pdbx_description
1 polymer ?
#
loop_
_entity_poly.entity_id
_entity_poly.type
_entity_poly.pdbx_seq_one_letter_code
_entity_poly.pdbx_strand_id
1 'polypeptide(L)'
;GRRIYERSVRFLLLAATNRVLPGQRVRIEYSVSGGVLLRMPGHAITEEETRAIARQMHAFAAQNLPFEKKEWTLDDAIAYFDAQGQADKVALLSRRTTPFFHMYGLDGMWEYFYGAMATRTGMTQVFELTWLPDRGIVLRLPAANHPEKAAPYVHRAGHLAVFDQSTRW
;
A
#
# COMPACT_ATOMS: atom_id res chain seq x y z
N GLY A 1 -1.99 16.98 -3.26
CA GLY A 1 -0.78 17.10 -2.50
C GLY A 1 -0.03 15.80 -2.33
N ARG A 2 1.08 15.89 -1.65
CA ARG A 2 1.96 14.74 -1.47
C ARG A 2 1.29 13.59 -0.73
N ARG A 3 0.45 13.89 0.27
CA ARG A 3 -0.25 12.85 1.03
C ARG A 3 -1.27 12.11 0.20
N ILE A 4 -1.93 12.80 -0.72
CA ILE A 4 -2.87 12.17 -1.64
C ILE A 4 -2.12 11.23 -2.56
N TYR A 5 -0.98 11.66 -3.09
CA TYR A 5 -0.14 10.85 -3.96
C TYR A 5 0.36 9.60 -3.23
N GLU A 6 0.88 9.78 -2.03
CA GLU A 6 1.39 8.67 -1.22
C GLU A 6 0.31 7.63 -0.94
N ARG A 7 -0.86 8.06 -0.50
CA ARG A 7 -1.96 7.12 -0.24
C ARG A 7 -2.37 6.37 -1.50
N SER A 8 -2.41 7.08 -2.62
CA SER A 8 -2.84 6.50 -3.89
C SER A 8 -1.84 5.47 -4.39
N VAL A 9 -0.55 5.75 -4.31
CA VAL A 9 0.49 4.80 -4.71
C VAL A 9 0.51 3.60 -3.76
N ARG A 10 0.31 3.84 -2.47
CA ARG A 10 0.24 2.75 -1.51
C ARG A 10 -0.94 1.81 -1.80
N PHE A 11 -2.08 2.37 -2.17
CA PHE A 11 -3.22 1.55 -2.55
C PHE A 11 -2.94 0.79 -3.85
N LEU A 12 -2.28 1.45 -4.80
CA LEU A 12 -1.85 0.80 -6.04
C LEU A 12 -0.96 -0.42 -5.72
N LEU A 13 -0.04 -0.27 -4.79
CA LEU A 13 0.81 -1.36 -4.32
C LEU A 13 -0.01 -2.50 -3.73
N LEU A 14 -0.96 -2.18 -2.86
CA LEU A 14 -1.81 -3.19 -2.23
C LEU A 14 -2.64 -3.95 -3.26
N ALA A 15 -3.23 -3.25 -4.22
CA ALA A 15 -4.05 -3.88 -5.25
C ALA A 15 -3.19 -4.78 -6.15
N ALA A 16 -2.00 -4.31 -6.54
CA ALA A 16 -1.09 -5.10 -7.36
C ALA A 16 -0.61 -6.35 -6.61
N THR A 17 -0.31 -6.19 -5.32
CA THR A 17 0.11 -7.30 -4.47
C THR A 17 -1.00 -8.35 -4.36
N ASN A 18 -2.24 -7.90 -4.19
CA ASN A 18 -3.37 -8.81 -4.11
C ASN A 18 -3.56 -9.58 -5.42
N ARG A 19 -3.29 -8.95 -6.55
CA ARG A 19 -3.43 -9.61 -7.84
C ARG A 19 -2.33 -10.63 -8.11
N VAL A 20 -1.10 -10.30 -7.74
CA VAL A 20 0.06 -11.18 -7.95
C VAL A 20 0.09 -12.32 -6.93
N LEU A 21 -0.23 -12.01 -5.68
CA LEU A 21 -0.18 -12.95 -4.56
C LEU A 21 -1.50 -12.91 -3.79
N PRO A 22 -2.59 -13.41 -4.39
CA PRO A 22 -3.91 -13.34 -3.74
C PRO A 22 -3.93 -14.17 -2.45
N GLY A 23 -4.71 -13.68 -1.47
CA GLY A 23 -4.89 -14.38 -0.21
C GLY A 23 -3.78 -14.21 0.80
N GLN A 24 -2.75 -13.45 0.49
CA GLN A 24 -1.65 -13.20 1.44
C GLN A 24 -2.01 -12.06 2.38
N ARG A 25 -1.59 -12.19 3.64
CA ARG A 25 -1.68 -11.09 4.58
C ARG A 25 -0.60 -10.09 4.26
N VAL A 26 -0.93 -8.81 4.36
CA VAL A 26 0.01 -7.72 4.05
C VAL A 26 0.09 -6.79 5.24
N ARG A 27 1.31 -6.44 5.63
CA ARG A 27 1.57 -5.47 6.67
C ARG A 27 2.36 -4.31 6.08
N ILE A 28 1.89 -3.10 6.33
CA ILE A 28 2.56 -1.88 5.88
C ILE A 28 3.20 -1.20 7.08
N GLU A 29 4.48 -0.87 6.95
CA GLU A 29 5.24 -0.17 7.97
C GLU A 29 5.87 1.07 7.36
N TYR A 30 5.96 2.15 8.13
CA TYR A 30 6.48 3.43 7.65
C TYR A 30 7.88 3.68 8.18
N SER A 31 8.72 4.28 7.34
CA SER A 31 10.09 4.61 7.67
C SER A 31 10.26 6.12 7.80
N VAL A 32 11.10 6.58 8.74
CA VAL A 32 11.44 7.99 8.87
C VAL A 32 12.17 8.51 7.64
N SER A 33 12.78 7.63 6.86
CA SER A 33 13.45 8.03 5.63
C SER A 33 12.49 8.22 4.45
N GLY A 34 11.17 8.11 4.70
CA GLY A 34 10.14 8.38 3.69
C GLY A 34 9.73 7.18 2.86
N GLY A 35 10.26 6.01 3.13
CA GLY A 35 9.86 4.79 2.44
C GLY A 35 8.73 4.08 3.17
N VAL A 36 8.05 3.21 2.44
CA VAL A 36 7.01 2.35 2.99
C VAL A 36 7.48 0.91 2.81
N LEU A 37 7.49 0.14 3.89
CA LEU A 37 7.89 -1.25 3.85
C LEU A 37 6.66 -2.13 3.84
N LEU A 38 6.55 -2.99 2.83
CA LEU A 38 5.47 -3.98 2.73
C LEU A 38 6.04 -5.35 3.11
N ARG A 39 5.40 -6.00 4.06
CA ARG A 39 5.76 -7.33 4.50
C ARG A 39 4.58 -8.27 4.40
N MET A 40 4.87 -9.55 4.24
CA MET A 40 3.84 -10.59 4.25
C MET A 40 4.17 -11.58 5.37
N PRO A 41 3.49 -11.49 6.52
CA PRO A 41 3.74 -12.45 7.60
C PRO A 41 3.54 -13.88 7.12
N GLY A 42 4.53 -14.74 7.38
CA GLY A 42 4.48 -16.14 6.97
C GLY A 42 4.85 -16.41 5.52
N HIS A 43 5.20 -15.38 4.75
CA HIS A 43 5.65 -15.55 3.36
C HIS A 43 6.88 -14.69 3.08
N ALA A 44 7.97 -15.33 2.70
CA ALA A 44 9.18 -14.59 2.31
C ALA A 44 9.03 -14.15 0.86
N ILE A 45 8.84 -12.84 0.65
CA ILE A 45 8.67 -12.28 -0.68
C ILE A 45 9.97 -12.44 -1.46
N THR A 46 9.88 -12.95 -2.67
CA THR A 46 11.05 -13.13 -3.55
C THR A 46 11.28 -11.90 -4.41
N GLU A 47 12.48 -11.79 -4.96
CA GLU A 47 12.80 -10.72 -5.90
C GLU A 47 11.91 -10.79 -7.14
N GLU A 48 11.63 -11.99 -7.62
CA GLU A 48 10.77 -12.19 -8.78
C GLU A 48 9.35 -11.73 -8.51
N GLU A 49 8.82 -12.04 -7.34
CA GLU A 49 7.50 -11.56 -6.93
C GLU A 49 7.47 -10.03 -6.85
N THR A 50 8.54 -9.43 -6.34
CA THR A 50 8.67 -7.96 -6.28
C THR A 50 8.60 -7.35 -7.67
N ARG A 51 9.30 -7.94 -8.64
CA ARG A 51 9.26 -7.46 -10.02
C ARG A 51 7.88 -7.62 -10.63
N ALA A 52 7.21 -8.73 -10.36
CA ALA A 52 5.85 -8.95 -10.85
C ALA A 52 4.88 -7.91 -10.30
N ILE A 53 5.00 -7.59 -9.01
CA ILE A 53 4.18 -6.56 -8.37
C ILE A 53 4.45 -5.20 -9.01
N ALA A 54 5.72 -4.86 -9.23
CA ALA A 54 6.08 -3.60 -9.86
C ALA A 54 5.49 -3.49 -11.28
N ARG A 55 5.58 -4.57 -12.05
CA ARG A 55 4.98 -4.60 -13.39
C ARG A 55 3.47 -4.41 -13.32
N GLN A 56 2.82 -5.02 -12.36
CA GLN A 56 1.37 -4.89 -12.22
C GLN A 56 0.98 -3.47 -11.80
N MET A 57 1.76 -2.83 -10.94
CA MET A 57 1.53 -1.43 -10.58
C MET A 57 1.64 -0.52 -11.80
N HIS A 58 2.68 -0.71 -12.61
CA HIS A 58 2.85 0.08 -13.82
C HIS A 58 1.73 -0.20 -14.83
N ALA A 59 1.26 -1.43 -14.91
CA ALA A 59 0.13 -1.77 -15.79
C ALA A 59 -1.13 -1.06 -15.35
N PHE A 60 -1.45 -1.06 -14.06
CA PHE A 60 -2.60 -0.33 -13.54
C PHE A 60 -2.48 1.17 -13.82
N ALA A 61 -1.30 1.75 -13.61
CA ALA A 61 -1.08 3.17 -13.86
C ALA A 61 -1.25 3.50 -15.35
N ALA A 62 -0.74 2.65 -16.22
CA ALA A 62 -0.86 2.85 -17.67
C ALA A 62 -2.30 2.74 -18.16
N GLN A 63 -3.11 1.91 -17.52
CA GLN A 63 -4.52 1.73 -17.87
C GLN A 63 -5.37 2.92 -17.43
N ASN A 64 -4.84 3.77 -16.57
CA ASN A 64 -5.55 4.95 -16.06
C ASN A 64 -6.94 4.62 -15.53
N LEU A 65 -7.00 3.65 -14.64
CA LEU A 65 -8.26 3.18 -14.05
C LEU A 65 -8.77 4.14 -12.99
N PRO A 66 -10.08 4.28 -12.83
CA PRO A 66 -10.60 5.07 -11.74
C PRO A 66 -10.40 4.35 -10.41
N PHE A 67 -10.01 5.09 -9.38
CA PHE A 67 -10.12 4.59 -8.02
C PHE A 67 -11.60 4.71 -7.63
N GLU A 68 -12.25 3.59 -7.37
CA GLU A 68 -13.65 3.62 -6.96
C GLU A 68 -13.76 4.16 -5.54
N LYS A 69 -14.84 4.87 -5.28
CA LYS A 69 -15.13 5.39 -3.94
C LYS A 69 -16.59 5.13 -3.67
N LYS A 70 -16.88 4.33 -2.65
CA LYS A 70 -18.25 3.97 -2.30
C LYS A 70 -18.47 4.13 -0.81
N GLU A 71 -19.68 4.52 -0.45
CA GLU A 71 -20.10 4.56 0.93
C GLU A 71 -20.49 3.15 1.36
N TRP A 72 -19.87 2.69 2.43
CA TRP A 72 -20.16 1.38 3.01
C TRP A 72 -20.69 1.56 4.43
N THR A 73 -21.57 0.65 4.85
CA THR A 73 -21.93 0.59 6.25
C THR A 73 -20.76 0.01 7.04
N LEU A 74 -20.71 0.35 8.32
CA LEU A 74 -19.69 -0.18 9.21
C LEU A 74 -19.71 -1.71 9.24
N ASP A 75 -20.93 -2.28 9.31
CA ASP A 75 -21.09 -3.74 9.38
C ASP A 75 -20.57 -4.42 8.11
N ASP A 76 -20.85 -3.86 6.93
CA ASP A 76 -20.39 -4.42 5.67
C ASP A 76 -18.86 -4.39 5.56
N ALA A 77 -18.25 -3.30 6.01
CA ALA A 77 -16.80 -3.19 5.99
C ALA A 77 -16.13 -4.16 6.95
N ILE A 78 -16.67 -4.30 8.15
CA ILE A 78 -16.16 -5.27 9.12
C ILE A 78 -16.24 -6.68 8.55
N ALA A 79 -17.39 -7.03 7.94
CA ALA A 79 -17.55 -8.35 7.33
C ALA A 79 -16.53 -8.58 6.20
N TYR A 80 -16.29 -7.57 5.38
CA TYR A 80 -15.33 -7.67 4.30
C TYR A 80 -13.91 -7.93 4.83
N PHE A 81 -13.47 -7.14 5.80
CA PHE A 81 -12.12 -7.30 6.33
C PHE A 81 -11.97 -8.58 7.14
N ASP A 82 -13.02 -9.02 7.80
CA ASP A 82 -13.00 -10.30 8.50
C ASP A 82 -12.83 -11.45 7.52
N ALA A 83 -13.54 -11.41 6.40
CA ALA A 83 -13.40 -12.41 5.34
C ALA A 83 -12.00 -12.40 4.72
N GLN A 84 -11.33 -11.26 4.71
CA GLN A 84 -9.96 -11.13 4.20
C GLN A 84 -8.90 -11.53 5.25
N GLY A 85 -9.31 -11.88 6.45
CA GLY A 85 -8.39 -12.25 7.51
C GLY A 85 -7.63 -11.07 8.12
N GLN A 86 -8.16 -9.86 7.97
CA GLN A 86 -7.51 -8.64 8.48
C GLN A 86 -8.05 -8.26 9.84
N ALA A 87 -7.66 -9.02 10.86
CA ALA A 87 -8.15 -8.85 12.22
C ALA A 87 -7.88 -7.45 12.79
N ASP A 88 -6.73 -6.85 12.43
CA ASP A 88 -6.37 -5.51 12.90
C ASP A 88 -7.38 -4.46 12.44
N LYS A 89 -7.84 -4.57 11.19
CA LYS A 89 -8.83 -3.64 10.65
C LYS A 89 -10.20 -3.88 11.25
N VAL A 90 -10.56 -5.12 11.48
CA VAL A 90 -11.81 -5.46 12.17
C VAL A 90 -11.82 -4.82 13.55
N ALA A 91 -10.73 -4.97 14.31
CA ALA A 91 -10.62 -4.39 15.64
C ALA A 91 -10.71 -2.86 15.61
N LEU A 92 -10.02 -2.24 14.65
CA LEU A 92 -10.05 -0.78 14.49
C LEU A 92 -11.45 -0.27 14.17
N LEU A 93 -12.14 -0.90 13.22
CA LEU A 93 -13.48 -0.47 12.81
C LEU A 93 -14.53 -0.77 13.86
N SER A 94 -14.34 -1.84 14.64
CA SER A 94 -15.29 -2.20 15.69
C SER A 94 -15.40 -1.15 16.79
N ARG A 95 -14.42 -0.24 16.88
CA ARG A 95 -14.43 0.85 17.86
C ARG A 95 -15.11 2.11 17.35
N ARG A 96 -15.48 2.14 16.06
CA ARG A 96 -16.09 3.33 15.47
C ARG A 96 -17.58 3.35 15.79
N THR A 97 -18.10 4.57 15.93
CA THR A 97 -19.52 4.78 16.14
C THR A 97 -20.21 5.32 14.90
N THR A 98 -19.43 5.78 13.92
CA THR A 98 -19.97 6.31 12.67
C THR A 98 -20.55 5.15 11.84
N PRO A 99 -21.84 5.19 11.48
CA PRO A 99 -22.46 4.05 10.78
C PRO A 99 -22.04 3.89 9.34
N PHE A 100 -21.52 4.95 8.72
CA PHE A 100 -21.10 4.93 7.32
C PHE A 100 -19.74 5.55 7.16
N PHE A 101 -19.00 5.11 6.15
CA PHE A 101 -17.75 5.73 5.76
C PHE A 101 -17.40 5.32 4.33
N HIS A 102 -16.40 5.97 3.76
CA HIS A 102 -16.02 5.71 2.37
C HIS A 102 -14.94 4.65 2.28
N MET A 103 -15.19 3.69 1.39
CA MET A 103 -14.21 2.69 1.00
C MET A 103 -13.70 2.99 -0.39
N TYR A 104 -12.44 2.68 -0.64
CA TYR A 104 -11.82 2.85 -1.94
C TYR A 104 -11.55 1.49 -2.56
N GLY A 105 -11.81 1.36 -3.86
CA GLY A 105 -11.67 0.10 -4.56
C GLY A 105 -10.82 0.21 -5.81
N LEU A 106 -10.03 -0.85 -6.06
CA LEU A 106 -9.25 -1.01 -7.28
C LEU A 106 -9.09 -2.49 -7.55
N ASP A 107 -9.44 -2.91 -8.76
CA ASP A 107 -9.30 -4.31 -9.21
C ASP A 107 -10.01 -5.29 -8.27
N GLY A 108 -11.18 -4.90 -7.76
CA GLY A 108 -11.96 -5.75 -6.86
C GLY A 108 -11.48 -5.79 -5.42
N MET A 109 -10.42 -5.10 -5.12
CA MET A 109 -9.90 -5.00 -3.76
C MET A 109 -10.38 -3.69 -3.13
N TRP A 110 -10.85 -3.75 -1.90
CA TRP A 110 -11.34 -2.59 -1.18
C TRP A 110 -10.49 -2.31 0.05
N GLU A 111 -10.33 -1.02 0.34
CA GLU A 111 -9.48 -0.57 1.43
C GLU A 111 -10.06 0.70 2.05
N TYR A 112 -9.79 0.90 3.32
CA TYR A 112 -10.16 2.13 4.01
C TYR A 112 -8.92 3.01 4.17
N PHE A 113 -9.02 4.26 3.71
CA PHE A 113 -7.97 5.25 3.88
C PHE A 113 -8.55 6.49 4.54
N TYR A 114 -7.84 6.99 5.51
CA TYR A 114 -8.21 8.25 6.17
C TYR A 114 -7.70 9.41 5.32
N GLY A 115 -8.60 10.07 4.61
CA GLY A 115 -8.28 11.20 3.76
C GLY A 115 -8.54 10.95 2.28
N ALA A 116 -8.18 11.93 1.46
CA ALA A 116 -8.46 11.90 0.03
C ALA A 116 -7.49 10.99 -0.73
N MET A 117 -7.96 10.51 -1.88
CA MET A 117 -7.22 9.70 -2.83
C MET A 117 -7.18 10.41 -4.17
N ALA A 118 -6.20 10.05 -5.02
CA ALA A 118 -6.23 10.45 -6.41
C ALA A 118 -7.47 9.87 -7.08
N THR A 119 -7.90 10.46 -8.17
CA THR A 119 -9.12 10.01 -8.86
C THR A 119 -8.84 8.82 -9.78
N ARG A 120 -7.64 8.74 -10.34
CA ARG A 120 -7.30 7.69 -11.32
C ARG A 120 -5.87 7.22 -11.13
N THR A 121 -5.62 5.97 -11.51
CA THR A 121 -4.28 5.36 -11.40
C THR A 121 -3.24 6.04 -12.29
N GLY A 122 -3.68 6.68 -13.38
CA GLY A 122 -2.77 7.45 -14.23
C GLY A 122 -2.05 8.57 -13.52
N MET A 123 -2.53 8.99 -12.37
CA MET A 123 -1.90 10.01 -11.54
C MET A 123 -0.77 9.46 -10.66
N THR A 124 -0.53 8.14 -10.70
CA THR A 124 0.42 7.45 -9.83
C THR A 124 1.53 6.78 -10.64
N GLN A 125 2.13 7.54 -11.57
CA GLN A 125 3.10 6.99 -12.52
C GLN A 125 4.51 6.82 -11.95
N VAL A 126 4.89 7.62 -10.95
CA VAL A 126 6.27 7.67 -10.47
C VAL A 126 6.39 7.02 -9.10
N PHE A 127 7.03 5.88 -9.06
CA PHE A 127 7.32 5.14 -7.83
C PHE A 127 8.45 4.15 -8.11
N GLU A 128 9.03 3.62 -7.06
CA GLU A 128 10.08 2.61 -7.18
C GLU A 128 9.90 1.57 -6.09
N LEU A 129 10.03 0.29 -6.46
CA LEU A 129 10.04 -0.81 -5.50
C LEU A 129 11.45 -1.36 -5.38
N THR A 130 11.88 -1.59 -4.15
CA THR A 130 13.17 -2.21 -3.86
C THR A 130 12.92 -3.47 -3.04
N TRP A 131 13.42 -4.60 -3.52
CA TRP A 131 13.32 -5.85 -2.78
C TRP A 131 14.41 -5.91 -1.70
N LEU A 132 14.02 -6.24 -0.48
CA LEU A 132 14.94 -6.48 0.63
C LEU A 132 14.84 -7.95 1.03
N PRO A 133 15.92 -8.75 0.84
CA PRO A 133 15.89 -10.17 1.23
C PRO A 133 15.46 -10.33 2.69
N ASP A 134 14.54 -11.27 2.92
CA ASP A 134 14.02 -11.61 4.25
C ASP A 134 13.28 -10.46 4.95
N ARG A 135 13.03 -9.35 4.26
CA ARG A 135 12.36 -8.20 4.84
C ARG A 135 11.06 -7.85 4.13
N GLY A 136 11.10 -7.77 2.81
CA GLY A 136 9.94 -7.43 2.01
C GLY A 136 10.25 -6.45 0.90
N ILE A 137 9.32 -5.53 0.65
CA ILE A 137 9.43 -4.57 -0.44
C ILE A 137 9.39 -3.16 0.13
N VAL A 138 10.34 -2.33 -0.29
CA VAL A 138 10.33 -0.90 0.05
C VAL A 138 9.76 -0.12 -1.13
N LEU A 139 8.71 0.65 -0.85
CA LEU A 139 8.13 1.57 -1.82
C LEU A 139 8.73 2.95 -1.60
N ARG A 140 9.26 3.53 -2.66
CA ARG A 140 9.81 4.88 -2.66
C ARG A 140 8.97 5.78 -3.55
N LEU A 141 8.75 7.00 -3.10
CA LEU A 141 7.99 8.00 -3.82
C LEU A 141 8.92 9.11 -4.33
N PRO A 142 8.43 9.99 -5.24
CA PRO A 142 9.25 11.09 -5.72
C PRO A 142 9.72 11.98 -4.59
N ALA A 143 10.97 12.43 -4.69
CA ALA A 143 11.48 13.44 -3.79
C ALA A 143 10.78 14.78 -4.04
N ALA A 144 10.66 15.62 -3.00
CA ALA A 144 9.92 16.87 -3.10
C ALA A 144 10.47 17.79 -4.18
N ASN A 145 11.78 17.75 -4.42
CA ASN A 145 12.45 18.61 -5.42
C ASN A 145 12.67 17.90 -6.77
N HIS A 146 12.25 16.64 -6.88
CA HIS A 146 12.35 15.86 -8.11
C HIS A 146 11.10 15.00 -8.28
N PRO A 147 9.95 15.64 -8.55
CA PRO A 147 8.67 14.91 -8.56
C PRO A 147 8.53 13.90 -9.70
N GLU A 148 9.38 13.98 -10.72
CA GLU A 148 9.35 13.06 -11.86
C GLU A 148 10.12 11.77 -11.60
N LYS A 149 10.82 11.66 -10.47
CA LYS A 149 11.60 10.47 -10.13
C LYS A 149 11.36 10.07 -8.69
N ALA A 150 11.37 8.75 -8.45
CA ALA A 150 11.31 8.24 -7.09
C ALA A 150 12.64 8.54 -6.38
N ALA A 151 12.56 8.83 -5.08
CA ALA A 151 13.75 9.04 -4.28
C ALA A 151 14.57 7.74 -4.23
N PRO A 152 15.89 7.79 -4.49
CA PRO A 152 16.69 6.58 -4.47
C PRO A 152 16.77 5.99 -3.07
N TYR A 153 16.73 4.66 -3.02
CA TYR A 153 16.93 3.95 -1.77
C TYR A 153 18.43 3.82 -1.52
N VAL A 154 18.88 4.35 -0.39
CA VAL A 154 20.29 4.28 -0.01
C VAL A 154 20.43 3.20 1.06
N HIS A 155 21.09 2.09 0.68
CA HIS A 155 21.33 0.99 1.60
C HIS A 155 22.53 1.31 2.49
N ARG A 156 22.26 1.47 3.78
CA ARG A 156 23.30 1.66 4.80
C ARG A 156 22.93 0.75 5.96
N ALA A 157 23.93 0.28 6.70
CA ALA A 157 23.69 -0.57 7.85
C ALA A 157 22.73 0.08 8.85
N GLY A 158 22.90 1.38 9.10
CA GLY A 158 22.03 2.12 10.00
C GLY A 158 20.60 2.23 9.47
N HIS A 159 20.43 2.29 8.16
CA HIS A 159 19.10 2.34 7.56
C HIS A 159 18.32 1.06 7.78
N LEU A 160 18.97 -0.09 7.64
CA LEU A 160 18.29 -1.35 7.88
C LEU A 160 17.84 -1.46 9.32
N ALA A 161 18.67 -1.01 10.26
CA ALA A 161 18.28 -0.99 11.66
C ALA A 161 17.08 -0.09 11.90
N VAL A 162 17.00 1.05 11.21
CA VAL A 162 15.86 1.95 11.30
C VAL A 162 14.61 1.28 10.76
N PHE A 163 14.70 0.57 9.63
CA PHE A 163 13.56 -0.16 9.09
C PHE A 163 13.08 -1.24 10.04
N ASP A 164 14.00 -1.94 10.71
CA ASP A 164 13.62 -2.94 11.69
C ASP A 164 12.80 -2.32 12.83
N GLN A 165 13.08 -1.08 13.17
CA GLN A 165 12.37 -0.36 14.21
C GLN A 165 11.10 0.31 13.72
N SER A 166 10.89 0.37 12.42
CA SER A 166 9.76 1.11 11.84
C SER A 166 8.41 0.52 12.23
N THR A 167 8.38 -0.72 12.66
CA THR A 167 7.16 -1.35 13.15
C THR A 167 6.58 -0.63 14.35
N ARG A 168 7.38 0.18 15.01
CA ARG A 168 7.01 0.91 16.23
C ARG A 168 6.60 2.36 15.96
N TRP A 169 6.65 2.78 14.73
CA TRP A 169 6.32 4.18 14.38
C TRP A 169 4.85 4.44 14.22
#